data_b74327e2f310de7b26c1c6762cd9b040
#
_entry.id   b74327e2f310de7b26c1c6762cd9b040
#
_cell.length_a   1.000
_cell.length_b   1.000
_cell.length_c   1.000
_cell.angle_alpha   90.00
_cell.angle_beta   90.00
_cell.angle_gamma   90.00
#
_symmetry.space_group_name_H-M   'P 1'
#
loop_
_entity.id
_entity.type
_entity.pdbx_description
1 polymer ?
#
loop_
_entity_poly.entity_id
_entity_poly.type
_entity_poly.pdbx_seq_one_letter_code
_entity_poly.pdbx_strand_id
1 'polypeptide(L)'
;MKRKIIVGTLLTLWVFGCGIFLADDWHYRSYIPDNIAIGKTRFSNSDLLGVTEGCGVHVYQLLPRTKSKITTQGLSFFTDASGQMGNLNWQPTPRTDWQRSENWVYELQCIRSPVPGNLMKLIMEGARTPGGYYAATPERQWMILPKQNLVVFSHRG
;
A
#
# COMPACT_ATOMS: atom_id res chain seq x y z
N MET A 1 -39.13 21.31 16.20
CA MET A 1 -37.75 21.83 16.02
C MET A 1 -36.65 20.81 16.31
N LYS A 2 -36.73 19.97 17.37
CA LYS A 2 -35.66 19.02 17.76
C LYS A 2 -35.24 17.99 16.67
N ARG A 3 -36.16 17.45 15.86
CA ARG A 3 -35.84 16.47 14.80
C ARG A 3 -34.95 17.02 13.67
N LYS A 4 -35.13 18.29 13.28
CA LYS A 4 -34.33 18.91 12.20
C LYS A 4 -32.86 19.14 12.60
N ILE A 5 -32.62 19.42 13.90
CA ILE A 5 -31.28 19.61 14.44
C ILE A 5 -30.49 18.29 14.46
N ILE A 6 -31.12 17.18 14.85
CA ILE A 6 -30.49 15.85 14.91
C ILE A 6 -30.08 15.37 13.52
N VAL A 7 -30.93 15.57 12.50
CA VAL A 7 -30.62 15.18 11.12
C VAL A 7 -29.46 16.01 10.55
N GLY A 8 -29.43 17.32 10.83
CA GLY A 8 -28.32 18.17 10.41
C GLY A 8 -26.98 17.78 11.02
N THR A 9 -26.95 17.43 12.31
CA THR A 9 -25.72 17.03 13.01
C THR A 9 -25.20 15.67 12.54
N LEU A 10 -26.10 14.72 12.25
CA LEU A 10 -25.71 13.41 11.70
C LEU A 10 -25.16 13.55 10.27
N LEU A 11 -25.72 14.42 9.45
CA LEU A 11 -25.25 14.66 8.09
C LEU A 11 -23.84 15.31 8.06
N THR A 12 -23.60 16.28 8.94
CA THR A 12 -22.28 16.92 9.07
C THR A 12 -21.22 15.94 9.56
N LEU A 13 -21.50 15.11 10.55
CA LEU A 13 -20.58 14.08 11.04
C LEU A 13 -20.25 13.04 9.94
N TRP A 14 -21.23 12.69 9.11
CA TRP A 14 -21.03 11.74 8.02
C TRP A 14 -20.15 12.31 6.89
N VAL A 15 -20.37 13.59 6.52
CA VAL A 15 -19.54 14.28 5.52
C VAL A 15 -18.10 14.47 6.00
N PHE A 16 -17.91 14.82 7.28
CA PHE A 16 -16.57 14.92 7.88
C PHE A 16 -15.86 13.56 7.93
N GLY A 17 -16.55 12.50 8.33
CA GLY A 17 -15.98 11.15 8.36
C GLY A 17 -15.56 10.66 6.98
N CYS A 18 -16.42 10.80 5.98
CA CYS A 18 -16.08 10.45 4.59
C CYS A 18 -14.92 11.29 4.04
N GLY A 19 -14.86 12.58 4.36
CA GLY A 19 -13.79 13.47 3.92
C GLY A 19 -12.42 13.05 4.43
N ILE A 20 -12.31 12.62 5.68
CA ILE A 20 -11.05 12.16 6.27
C ILE A 20 -10.57 10.87 5.61
N PHE A 21 -11.45 9.88 5.38
CA PHE A 21 -11.09 8.63 4.71
C PHE A 21 -10.62 8.84 3.27
N LEU A 22 -11.25 9.74 2.52
CA LEU A 22 -10.87 10.06 1.15
C LEU A 22 -9.52 10.78 1.09
N ALA A 23 -9.26 11.68 2.03
CA ALA A 23 -7.99 12.40 2.13
C ALA A 23 -6.83 11.45 2.47
N ASP A 24 -7.06 10.49 3.37
CA ASP A 24 -6.06 9.50 3.77
C ASP A 24 -5.69 8.58 2.59
N ASP A 25 -6.67 8.00 1.91
CA ASP A 25 -6.41 7.13 0.74
C ASP A 25 -5.69 7.90 -0.39
N TRP A 26 -6.08 9.14 -0.66
CA TRP A 26 -5.42 9.98 -1.65
C TRP A 26 -3.96 10.27 -1.27
N HIS A 27 -3.69 10.57 0.01
CA HIS A 27 -2.36 10.83 0.52
C HIS A 27 -1.43 9.62 0.28
N TYR A 28 -1.86 8.41 0.68
CA TYR A 28 -1.02 7.22 0.52
C TYR A 28 -0.88 6.74 -0.92
N ARG A 29 -1.84 7.05 -1.79
CA ARG A 29 -1.71 6.82 -3.24
C ARG A 29 -0.57 7.62 -3.86
N SER A 30 -0.27 8.81 -3.34
CA SER A 30 0.83 9.65 -3.84
C SER A 30 2.23 9.05 -3.57
N TYR A 31 2.33 8.05 -2.69
CA TYR A 31 3.55 7.28 -2.47
C TYR A 31 3.74 6.12 -3.45
N ILE A 32 2.80 5.85 -4.33
CA ILE A 32 2.99 4.86 -5.38
C ILE A 32 3.64 5.54 -6.58
N PRO A 33 4.75 4.99 -7.14
CA PRO A 33 5.40 5.58 -8.31
C PRO A 33 4.43 5.82 -9.47
N ASP A 34 4.55 6.96 -10.14
CA ASP A 34 3.59 7.42 -11.16
C ASP A 34 3.42 6.47 -12.35
N ASN A 35 4.46 5.69 -12.67
CA ASN A 35 4.40 4.69 -13.72
C ASN A 35 3.60 3.44 -13.33
N ILE A 36 3.26 3.27 -12.05
CA ILE A 36 2.49 2.14 -11.52
C ILE A 36 1.03 2.55 -11.37
N ALA A 37 0.22 2.28 -12.39
CA ALA A 37 -1.21 2.58 -12.32
C ALA A 37 -1.93 1.60 -11.38
N ILE A 38 -2.56 2.16 -10.36
CA ILE A 38 -3.34 1.45 -9.36
C ILE A 38 -4.83 1.71 -9.52
N GLY A 39 -5.63 0.70 -9.18
CA GLY A 39 -7.08 0.74 -9.18
C GLY A 39 -7.65 0.98 -7.78
N LYS A 40 -8.69 0.21 -7.44
CA LYS A 40 -9.37 0.32 -6.15
C LYS A 40 -8.47 -0.09 -4.98
N THR A 41 -8.67 0.55 -3.84
CA THR A 41 -8.09 0.16 -2.56
C THR A 41 -8.70 -1.16 -2.11
N ARG A 42 -7.85 -2.13 -1.79
CA ARG A 42 -8.22 -3.45 -1.28
C ARG A 42 -8.16 -3.50 0.25
N PHE A 43 -7.24 -2.73 0.81
CA PHE A 43 -7.06 -2.55 2.24
C PHE A 43 -6.25 -1.26 2.45
N SER A 44 -6.61 -0.50 3.47
CA SER A 44 -5.86 0.67 3.92
C SER A 44 -6.05 0.77 5.43
N ASN A 45 -4.96 0.78 6.15
CA ASN A 45 -4.95 1.04 7.58
C ASN A 45 -3.64 1.73 7.95
N SER A 46 -3.77 2.86 8.63
CA SER A 46 -2.67 3.63 9.19
C SER A 46 -3.01 4.01 10.61
N ASP A 47 -2.03 4.06 11.48
CA ASP A 47 -2.20 4.56 12.85
C ASP A 47 -2.04 6.08 12.87
N LEU A 48 -3.09 6.79 12.43
CA LEU A 48 -3.14 8.26 12.35
C LEU A 48 -3.12 8.97 13.72
N LEU A 49 -3.28 8.23 14.81
CA LEU A 49 -3.35 8.80 16.16
C LEU A 49 -2.03 8.76 16.93
N GLY A 50 -1.00 8.16 16.35
CA GLY A 50 0.35 8.20 16.88
C GLY A 50 1.05 9.49 16.48
N VAL A 51 1.18 10.43 17.39
CA VAL A 51 1.78 11.76 17.14
C VAL A 51 3.28 11.70 16.78
N THR A 52 3.93 10.53 16.82
CA THR A 52 5.38 10.44 16.65
C THR A 52 5.90 9.27 15.81
N GLU A 53 5.24 8.14 15.74
CA GLU A 53 5.73 6.97 14.97
C GLU A 53 4.52 6.14 14.49
N GLY A 54 3.94 6.56 13.38
CA GLY A 54 2.83 5.83 12.77
C GLY A 54 3.32 4.70 11.88
N CYS A 55 2.62 3.58 11.86
CA CYS A 55 2.81 2.59 10.80
C CYS A 55 1.52 2.39 10.01
N GLY A 56 1.67 2.07 8.73
CA GLY A 56 0.53 1.84 7.86
C GLY A 56 0.80 0.81 6.79
N VAL A 57 -0.28 0.18 6.36
CA VAL A 57 -0.29 -0.77 5.25
C VAL A 57 -1.43 -0.42 4.31
N HIS A 58 -1.09 -0.28 3.05
CA HIS A 58 -2.02 0.07 1.98
C HIS A 58 -1.88 -0.94 0.85
N VAL A 59 -2.98 -1.55 0.45
CA VAL A 59 -3.01 -2.55 -0.60
C VAL A 59 -3.96 -2.09 -1.69
N TYR A 60 -3.43 -1.97 -2.89
CA TYR A 60 -4.16 -1.51 -4.07
C TYR A 60 -4.25 -2.61 -5.12
N GLN A 61 -5.23 -2.52 -5.97
CA GLN A 61 -5.31 -3.33 -7.17
C GLN A 61 -4.29 -2.81 -8.20
N LEU A 62 -3.43 -3.69 -8.71
CA LEU A 62 -2.60 -3.39 -9.87
C LEU A 62 -3.47 -3.41 -11.14
N LEU A 63 -3.43 -2.34 -11.94
CA LEU A 63 -4.21 -2.29 -13.17
C LEU A 63 -3.62 -3.17 -14.27
N PRO A 64 -4.46 -3.78 -15.14
CA PRO A 64 -4.02 -4.71 -16.18
C PRO A 64 -2.96 -4.13 -17.12
N ARG A 65 -3.06 -2.84 -17.48
CA ARG A 65 -2.10 -2.16 -18.35
C ARG A 65 -0.69 -2.15 -17.75
N THR A 66 -0.58 -1.81 -16.46
CA THR A 66 0.71 -1.81 -15.76
C THR A 66 1.22 -3.23 -15.55
N LYS A 67 0.34 -4.16 -15.17
CA LYS A 67 0.68 -5.58 -15.07
C LYS A 67 1.32 -6.10 -16.36
N SER A 68 0.71 -5.84 -17.51
CA SER A 68 1.23 -6.27 -18.83
C SER A 68 2.63 -5.70 -19.09
N LYS A 69 2.85 -4.41 -18.85
CA LYS A 69 4.16 -3.77 -18.99
C LYS A 69 5.21 -4.42 -18.09
N ILE A 70 4.90 -4.61 -16.82
CA ILE A 70 5.82 -5.26 -15.86
C ILE A 70 6.15 -6.69 -16.29
N THR A 71 5.17 -7.45 -16.76
CA THR A 71 5.38 -8.82 -17.22
C THR A 71 6.30 -8.89 -18.44
N THR A 72 6.21 -7.90 -19.34
CA THR A 72 7.03 -7.86 -20.56
C THR A 72 8.43 -7.31 -20.32
N GLN A 73 8.54 -6.25 -19.52
CA GLN A 73 9.79 -5.50 -19.31
C GLN A 73 10.61 -5.98 -18.11
N GLY A 74 9.94 -6.68 -17.17
CA GLY A 74 10.60 -7.13 -15.96
C GLY A 74 11.13 -5.95 -15.11
N LEU A 75 12.36 -6.08 -14.66
CA LEU A 75 13.00 -5.08 -13.79
C LEU A 75 13.23 -3.73 -14.51
N SER A 76 13.40 -3.72 -15.83
CA SER A 76 13.64 -2.48 -16.58
C SER A 76 12.44 -1.53 -16.54
N PHE A 77 11.20 -2.03 -16.29
CA PHE A 77 10.03 -1.19 -16.08
C PHE A 77 10.21 -0.19 -14.92
N PHE A 78 11.02 -0.55 -13.94
CA PHE A 78 11.20 0.24 -12.72
C PHE A 78 12.42 1.18 -12.79
N THR A 79 13.36 0.97 -13.70
CA THR A 79 14.55 1.82 -13.85
C THR A 79 14.23 3.19 -14.43
N ASP A 80 13.16 3.28 -15.23
CA ASP A 80 12.71 4.51 -15.89
C ASP A 80 11.74 5.35 -15.02
N ALA A 81 11.47 4.89 -13.80
CA ALA A 81 10.57 5.56 -12.86
C ALA A 81 11.24 6.78 -12.22
N SER A 82 11.43 7.85 -12.99
CA SER A 82 11.83 9.18 -12.51
C SER A 82 10.62 9.89 -11.87
N GLY A 83 10.23 9.46 -10.67
CA GLY A 83 9.18 10.10 -9.87
C GLY A 83 9.75 10.77 -8.63
N GLN A 84 8.90 11.44 -7.84
CA GLN A 84 9.23 12.15 -6.59
C GLN A 84 9.98 11.30 -5.54
N MET A 85 10.14 10.00 -5.76
CA MET A 85 10.70 9.05 -4.80
C MET A 85 12.19 8.72 -4.99
N GLY A 86 12.89 9.39 -5.90
CA GLY A 86 14.29 9.09 -6.18
C GLY A 86 14.47 7.68 -6.81
N ASN A 87 15.72 7.27 -6.96
CA ASN A 87 16.07 5.96 -7.50
C ASN A 87 15.82 4.86 -6.43
N LEU A 88 14.60 4.33 -6.38
CA LEU A 88 14.33 3.14 -5.58
C LEU A 88 15.08 1.94 -6.15
N ASN A 89 15.82 1.24 -5.31
CA ASN A 89 16.52 0.02 -5.70
C ASN A 89 15.53 -1.16 -5.78
N TRP A 90 14.86 -1.31 -6.93
CA TRP A 90 13.95 -2.40 -7.17
C TRP A 90 14.66 -3.73 -7.35
N GLN A 91 14.14 -4.76 -6.72
CA GLN A 91 14.65 -6.13 -6.76
C GLN A 91 13.53 -7.11 -7.08
N PRO A 92 13.84 -8.24 -7.77
CA PRO A 92 12.84 -9.28 -8.01
C PRO A 92 12.55 -10.10 -6.75
N THR A 93 11.34 -10.66 -6.64
CA THR A 93 11.02 -11.70 -5.67
C THR A 93 11.58 -13.07 -6.12
N PRO A 94 11.88 -14.01 -5.22
CA PRO A 94 11.64 -13.97 -3.79
C PRO A 94 12.61 -13.06 -3.06
N ARG A 95 12.10 -12.42 -2.01
CA ARG A 95 12.93 -11.62 -1.13
C ARG A 95 13.71 -12.53 -0.18
N THR A 96 15.01 -12.59 -0.35
CA THR A 96 15.88 -13.55 0.37
C THR A 96 16.25 -13.10 1.78
N ASP A 97 16.17 -11.81 2.08
CA ASP A 97 16.51 -11.23 3.38
C ASP A 97 15.36 -11.33 4.42
N TRP A 98 14.22 -11.85 4.04
CA TRP A 98 13.05 -12.03 4.91
C TRP A 98 13.23 -12.96 6.09
N GLN A 99 14.14 -13.92 5.96
CA GLN A 99 14.46 -14.82 7.06
C GLN A 99 15.24 -14.14 8.19
N ARG A 100 15.78 -12.95 7.94
CA ARG A 100 16.57 -12.17 8.90
C ARG A 100 15.88 -10.90 9.39
N SER A 101 14.98 -10.33 8.62
CA SER A 101 14.21 -9.18 9.05
C SER A 101 12.77 -9.62 9.31
N GLU A 102 12.46 -9.92 10.54
CA GLU A 102 11.10 -9.99 11.07
C GLU A 102 10.32 -8.68 10.79
N ASN A 103 11.05 -7.64 10.40
CA ASN A 103 10.60 -6.28 10.22
C ASN A 103 9.47 -6.14 9.20
N TRP A 104 9.47 -6.92 8.11
CA TRP A 104 8.43 -6.75 7.10
C TRP A 104 7.07 -7.33 7.52
N VAL A 105 7.11 -8.50 8.16
CA VAL A 105 5.92 -9.09 8.79
C VAL A 105 5.49 -8.22 9.97
N TYR A 106 6.46 -7.61 10.64
CA TYR A 106 6.22 -6.68 11.75
C TYR A 106 5.49 -5.41 11.28
N GLU A 107 5.88 -4.82 10.16
CA GLU A 107 5.21 -3.65 9.58
C GLU A 107 3.76 -3.96 9.19
N LEU A 108 3.49 -5.16 8.70
CA LEU A 108 2.12 -5.64 8.44
C LEU A 108 1.34 -5.96 9.73
N GLN A 109 2.00 -6.09 10.86
CA GLN A 109 1.41 -6.42 12.16
C GLN A 109 1.32 -5.22 13.10
N CYS A 110 2.05 -4.14 12.86
CA CYS A 110 2.04 -2.96 13.73
C CYS A 110 0.75 -2.14 13.66
N ILE A 111 -0.10 -2.40 12.68
CA ILE A 111 -1.39 -1.73 12.49
C ILE A 111 -2.46 -2.33 13.42
N ARG A 112 -3.34 -1.48 13.95
CA ARG A 112 -4.43 -1.90 14.87
C ARG A 112 -5.37 -2.93 14.28
N SER A 113 -5.64 -2.84 12.98
CA SER A 113 -6.49 -3.80 12.27
C SER A 113 -5.62 -4.63 11.34
N PRO A 114 -5.43 -5.91 11.62
CA PRO A 114 -4.55 -6.74 10.79
C PRO A 114 -5.08 -6.86 9.36
N VAL A 115 -4.16 -6.99 8.42
CA VAL A 115 -4.51 -7.28 7.02
C VAL A 115 -5.36 -8.55 6.98
N PRO A 116 -6.51 -8.58 6.29
CA PRO A 116 -7.37 -9.76 6.18
C PRO A 116 -6.58 -11.00 5.75
N GLY A 117 -6.80 -12.14 6.42
CA GLY A 117 -5.98 -13.33 6.27
C GLY A 117 -5.87 -13.86 4.83
N ASN A 118 -6.94 -13.77 4.04
CA ASN A 118 -6.92 -14.11 2.62
C ASN A 118 -6.01 -13.18 1.81
N LEU A 119 -6.00 -11.89 2.12
CA LEU A 119 -5.16 -10.90 1.46
C LEU A 119 -3.70 -11.05 1.90
N MET A 120 -3.47 -11.26 3.19
CA MET A 120 -2.15 -11.57 3.73
C MET A 120 -1.54 -12.81 3.06
N LYS A 121 -2.33 -13.87 2.88
CA LYS A 121 -1.87 -15.09 2.18
C LYS A 121 -1.39 -14.78 0.76
N LEU A 122 -2.16 -13.99 -0.01
CA LEU A 122 -1.79 -13.57 -1.37
C LEU A 122 -0.49 -12.75 -1.39
N ILE A 123 -0.33 -11.83 -0.44
CA ILE A 123 0.88 -11.02 -0.30
C ILE A 123 2.09 -11.91 -0.01
N MET A 124 1.98 -12.79 0.98
CA MET A 124 3.06 -13.69 1.39
C MET A 124 3.45 -14.68 0.29
N GLU A 125 2.47 -15.21 -0.44
CA GLU A 125 2.70 -16.07 -1.60
C GLU A 125 3.46 -15.31 -2.70
N GLY A 126 2.99 -14.12 -3.08
CA GLY A 126 3.62 -13.30 -4.10
C GLY A 126 5.05 -12.90 -3.74
N ALA A 127 5.30 -12.64 -2.49
CA ALA A 127 6.60 -12.26 -2.00
C ALA A 127 7.63 -13.41 -1.96
N ARG A 128 7.16 -14.64 -1.79
CA ARG A 128 8.00 -15.86 -1.73
C ARG A 128 8.18 -16.53 -3.08
N THR A 129 7.45 -16.09 -4.10
CA THR A 129 7.52 -16.69 -5.43
C THR A 129 8.10 -15.72 -6.46
N PRO A 130 8.83 -16.20 -7.49
CA PRO A 130 9.32 -15.35 -8.55
C PRO A 130 8.22 -14.65 -9.34
N GLY A 131 8.50 -13.44 -9.84
CA GLY A 131 7.61 -12.65 -10.70
C GLY A 131 6.93 -11.47 -10.03
N GLY A 132 7.25 -11.19 -8.76
CA GLY A 132 7.01 -9.93 -8.11
C GLY A 132 8.28 -9.07 -8.06
N TYR A 133 8.13 -7.84 -7.57
CA TYR A 133 9.22 -6.88 -7.39
C TYR A 133 9.01 -6.13 -6.08
N TYR A 134 10.10 -5.76 -5.44
CA TYR A 134 10.05 -4.97 -4.21
C TYR A 134 11.14 -3.90 -4.20
N ALA A 135 10.89 -2.84 -3.47
CA ALA A 135 11.85 -1.82 -3.11
C ALA A 135 11.63 -1.40 -1.66
N ALA A 136 12.69 -1.03 -0.97
CA ALA A 136 12.61 -0.61 0.42
C ALA A 136 13.57 0.54 0.72
N THR A 137 13.13 1.42 1.60
CA THR A 137 13.94 2.38 2.36
C THR A 137 13.85 2.02 3.85
N PRO A 138 14.58 2.70 4.73
CA PRO A 138 14.45 2.44 6.17
C PRO A 138 13.03 2.61 6.73
N GLU A 139 12.22 3.48 6.11
CA GLU A 139 10.89 3.84 6.61
C GLU A 139 9.74 3.35 5.72
N ARG A 140 10.01 2.92 4.49
CA ARG A 140 8.97 2.63 3.50
C ARG A 140 9.32 1.42 2.68
N GLN A 141 8.30 0.66 2.29
CA GLN A 141 8.45 -0.50 1.43
C GLN A 141 7.33 -0.55 0.39
N TRP A 142 7.71 -1.00 -0.78
CA TRP A 142 6.79 -1.24 -1.90
C TRP A 142 6.94 -2.66 -2.37
N MET A 143 5.83 -3.29 -2.71
CA MET A 143 5.82 -4.59 -3.36
C MET A 143 4.79 -4.62 -4.47
N ILE A 144 5.22 -5.02 -5.63
CA ILE A 144 4.37 -5.16 -6.81
C ILE A 144 4.26 -6.64 -7.13
N LEU A 145 3.05 -7.16 -7.09
CA LEU A 145 2.74 -8.58 -7.23
C LEU A 145 1.83 -8.80 -8.46
N PRO A 146 2.38 -8.88 -9.67
CA PRO A 146 1.59 -8.96 -10.90
C PRO A 146 0.68 -10.19 -10.95
N LYS A 147 1.13 -11.34 -10.46
CA LYS A 147 0.33 -12.57 -10.45
C LYS A 147 -0.92 -12.44 -9.58
N GLN A 148 -0.82 -11.77 -8.43
CA GLN A 148 -1.89 -11.52 -7.48
C GLN A 148 -2.71 -10.27 -7.83
N ASN A 149 -2.29 -9.47 -8.80
CA ASN A 149 -2.83 -8.15 -9.16
C ASN A 149 -2.82 -7.17 -7.97
N LEU A 150 -1.73 -7.14 -7.21
CA LEU A 150 -1.58 -6.32 -6.01
C LEU A 150 -0.40 -5.37 -6.10
N VAL A 151 -0.59 -4.21 -5.49
CA VAL A 151 0.45 -3.26 -5.09
C VAL A 151 0.33 -3.09 -3.59
N VAL A 152 1.40 -3.32 -2.87
CA VAL A 152 1.47 -3.18 -1.42
C VAL A 152 2.44 -2.07 -1.10
N PHE A 153 2.01 -1.13 -0.28
CA PHE A 153 2.83 -0.09 0.31
C PHE A 153 2.73 -0.19 1.82
N SER A 154 3.84 -0.17 2.51
CA SER A 154 3.89 -0.07 3.96
C SER A 154 4.90 0.98 4.40
N HIS A 155 4.64 1.59 5.54
CA HIS A 155 5.51 2.60 6.13
C HIS A 155 5.53 2.48 7.66
N ARG A 156 6.63 2.97 8.23
CA ARG A 156 6.79 3.27 9.66
C ARG A 156 7.61 4.55 9.79
N GLY A 157 7.24 5.41 10.68
CA GLY A 157 7.98 6.66 10.89
C GLY A 157 7.24 7.53 11.84
#